data_bfd96f024c163760d2f0058cd1ccd713
#
_entry.id   bfd96f024c163760d2f0058cd1ccd713
#
_cell.length_a   1.000
_cell.length_b   1.000
_cell.length_c   1.000
_cell.angle_alpha   90.00
_cell.angle_beta   90.00
_cell.angle_gamma   90.00
#
_symmetry.space_group_name_H-M   'P 1'
#
loop_
_entity.id
_entity.type
_entity.pdbx_description
1 polymer ?
#
loop_
_entity_poly.entity_id
_entity_poly.type
_entity_poly.pdbx_seq_one_letter_code
_entity_poly.pdbx_strand_id
1 'polypeptide(L)'
;FAENTFDIIVSNGVLHHTHNAELAFTKLCKVLKNNGLIIIGLYHKFGRIFHNFRKFLIRKFGRSFDILDKRLRDKLSSKKIYAWYKDQYENPSETVHTLSEVMAWFRKNNIEYLSSIPFDFNQGDKLFSKKVLRNSYEYFIDEFLLTFSPRQIYEGGFFIVIGRKFQAK
;
A
#
# COMPACT_ATOMS: atom_id res chain seq x y z
N PHE A 1 -23.90 0.68 2.06
CA PHE A 1 -24.06 -0.48 1.17
C PHE A 1 -24.47 -1.69 1.99
N ALA A 2 -25.31 -2.57 1.39
CA ALA A 2 -25.66 -3.85 1.98
C ALA A 2 -24.46 -4.81 1.97
N GLU A 3 -24.47 -5.82 2.84
CA GLU A 3 -23.45 -6.87 2.83
C GLU A 3 -23.50 -7.69 1.53
N ASN A 4 -22.36 -8.23 1.11
CA ASN A 4 -22.22 -9.06 -0.08
C ASN A 4 -22.79 -8.40 -1.36
N THR A 5 -22.47 -7.14 -1.59
CA THR A 5 -22.96 -6.36 -2.74
C THR A 5 -22.01 -6.40 -3.93
N PHE A 6 -20.70 -6.31 -3.69
CA PHE A 6 -19.72 -6.10 -4.75
C PHE A 6 -18.94 -7.36 -5.11
N ASP A 7 -18.75 -7.58 -6.41
CA ASP A 7 -17.91 -8.69 -6.91
C ASP A 7 -16.42 -8.36 -6.84
N ILE A 8 -16.08 -7.06 -6.99
CA ILE A 8 -14.70 -6.57 -6.96
C ILE A 8 -14.68 -5.28 -6.15
N ILE A 9 -13.72 -5.17 -5.23
CA ILE A 9 -13.41 -3.94 -4.50
C ILE A 9 -11.96 -3.55 -4.78
N VAL A 10 -11.76 -2.30 -5.18
CA VAL A 10 -10.44 -1.70 -5.35
C VAL A 10 -10.30 -0.50 -4.43
N SER A 11 -9.34 -0.57 -3.51
CA SER A 11 -9.00 0.52 -2.59
C SER A 11 -7.52 0.83 -2.70
N ASN A 12 -7.18 1.66 -3.68
CA ASN A 12 -5.81 1.98 -4.01
C ASN A 12 -5.41 3.35 -3.46
N GLY A 13 -4.51 3.38 -2.46
CA GLY A 13 -4.03 4.64 -1.90
C GLY A 13 -5.02 5.34 -0.95
N VAL A 14 -6.00 4.63 -0.37
CA VAL A 14 -7.07 5.23 0.43
C VAL A 14 -7.02 4.81 1.91
N LEU A 15 -6.86 3.53 2.18
CA LEU A 15 -6.99 3.00 3.55
C LEU A 15 -5.98 3.59 4.53
N HIS A 16 -4.76 3.87 4.07
CA HIS A 16 -3.71 4.44 4.91
C HIS A 16 -3.94 5.92 5.29
N HIS A 17 -4.93 6.58 4.71
CA HIS A 17 -5.39 7.91 5.12
C HIS A 17 -6.58 7.86 6.08
N THR A 18 -7.09 6.67 6.41
CA THR A 18 -8.16 6.51 7.39
C THR A 18 -7.59 6.49 8.81
N HIS A 19 -8.43 6.82 9.79
CA HIS A 19 -8.03 6.77 11.20
C HIS A 19 -7.60 5.36 11.64
N ASN A 20 -8.22 4.31 11.07
CA ASN A 20 -7.87 2.91 11.32
C ASN A 20 -8.03 2.11 10.03
N ALA A 21 -6.90 1.79 9.39
CA ALA A 21 -6.86 1.10 8.11
C ALA A 21 -7.41 -0.34 8.20
N GLU A 22 -7.13 -1.07 9.29
CA GLU A 22 -7.64 -2.43 9.50
C GLU A 22 -9.17 -2.45 9.64
N LEU A 23 -9.72 -1.51 10.42
CA LEU A 23 -11.17 -1.39 10.58
C LEU A 23 -11.86 -1.01 9.26
N ALA A 24 -11.26 -0.09 8.51
CA ALA A 24 -11.77 0.29 7.20
C ALA A 24 -11.73 -0.90 6.22
N PHE A 25 -10.64 -1.67 6.20
CA PHE A 25 -10.53 -2.90 5.43
C PHE A 25 -11.62 -3.92 5.82
N THR A 26 -11.85 -4.13 7.12
CA THR A 26 -12.89 -5.04 7.61
C THR A 26 -14.29 -4.63 7.13
N LYS A 27 -14.58 -3.32 7.07
CA LYS A 27 -15.84 -2.81 6.51
C LYS A 27 -15.98 -3.10 5.01
N LEU A 28 -14.89 -3.00 4.24
CA LEU A 28 -14.88 -3.38 2.83
C LEU A 28 -15.15 -4.88 2.65
N CYS A 29 -14.56 -5.74 3.49
CA CYS A 29 -14.79 -7.18 3.43
C CYS A 29 -16.25 -7.59 3.70
N LYS A 30 -17.01 -6.81 4.49
CA LYS A 30 -18.44 -7.09 4.73
C LYS A 30 -19.27 -6.89 3.47
N VAL A 31 -18.97 -5.86 2.69
CA VAL A 31 -19.73 -5.56 1.45
C VAL A 31 -19.24 -6.33 0.23
N LEU A 32 -18.11 -7.03 0.33
CA LEU A 32 -17.57 -7.91 -0.71
C LEU A 32 -18.34 -9.24 -0.71
N LYS A 33 -18.80 -9.70 -1.87
CA LYS A 33 -19.41 -11.02 -2.06
C LYS A 33 -18.46 -12.17 -1.75
N ASN A 34 -18.99 -13.33 -1.43
CA ASN A 34 -18.23 -14.57 -1.44
C ASN A 34 -17.67 -14.84 -2.83
N ASN A 35 -16.45 -15.32 -2.92
CA ASN A 35 -15.61 -15.44 -4.13
C ASN A 35 -15.23 -14.11 -4.80
N GLY A 36 -15.65 -12.97 -4.25
CA GLY A 36 -15.27 -11.65 -4.72
C GLY A 36 -13.79 -11.34 -4.53
N LEU A 37 -13.25 -10.44 -5.34
CA LEU A 37 -11.87 -9.99 -5.32
C LEU A 37 -11.72 -8.68 -4.57
N ILE A 38 -10.68 -8.57 -3.75
CA ILE A 38 -10.28 -7.33 -3.11
C ILE A 38 -8.83 -6.99 -3.46
N ILE A 39 -8.62 -5.75 -3.89
CA ILE A 39 -7.33 -5.20 -4.29
C ILE A 39 -7.09 -3.97 -3.42
N ILE A 40 -6.05 -3.99 -2.60
CA ILE A 40 -5.71 -2.87 -1.74
C ILE A 40 -4.29 -2.39 -2.01
N GLY A 41 -4.12 -1.08 -2.08
CA GLY A 41 -2.83 -0.43 -2.21
C GLY A 41 -2.53 0.42 -0.98
N LEU A 42 -1.36 0.22 -0.39
CA LEU A 42 -0.92 0.85 0.86
C LEU A 42 0.52 1.33 0.77
N TYR A 43 0.91 2.21 1.69
CA TYR A 43 2.33 2.56 1.86
C TYR A 43 3.04 1.53 2.75
N HIS A 44 4.22 1.10 2.26
CA HIS A 44 5.03 0.09 2.93
C HIS A 44 5.93 0.73 4.00
N LYS A 45 5.98 0.11 5.17
CA LYS A 45 6.74 0.62 6.33
C LYS A 45 8.22 0.85 5.98
N PHE A 46 8.89 -0.13 5.42
CA PHE A 46 10.30 -0.02 5.05
C PHE A 46 10.51 0.83 3.79
N GLY A 47 9.65 0.69 2.78
CA GLY A 47 9.71 1.48 1.55
C GLY A 47 9.53 2.99 1.76
N ARG A 48 8.88 3.39 2.88
CA ARG A 48 8.65 4.81 3.25
C ARG A 48 9.78 5.44 4.06
N ILE A 49 10.80 4.71 4.49
CA ILE A 49 11.86 5.22 5.37
C ILE A 49 12.52 6.47 4.78
N PHE A 50 13.00 6.41 3.54
CA PHE A 50 13.64 7.57 2.89
C PHE A 50 12.67 8.71 2.64
N HIS A 51 11.42 8.41 2.31
CA HIS A 51 10.39 9.42 2.16
C HIS A 51 10.13 10.14 3.49
N ASN A 52 9.98 9.41 4.58
CA ASN A 52 9.74 9.96 5.92
C ASN A 52 10.92 10.82 6.39
N PHE A 53 12.15 10.39 6.09
CA PHE A 53 13.34 11.19 6.36
C PHE A 53 13.33 12.50 5.56
N ARG A 54 13.04 12.45 4.27
CA ARG A 54 12.86 13.63 3.41
C ARG A 54 11.74 14.54 3.91
N LYS A 55 10.60 13.99 4.28
CA LYS A 55 9.46 14.72 4.88
C LYS A 55 9.88 15.45 6.15
N PHE A 56 10.67 14.81 7.01
CA PHE A 56 11.24 15.45 8.20
C PHE A 56 12.13 16.64 7.83
N LEU A 57 13.05 16.47 6.87
CA LEU A 57 13.95 17.55 6.45
C LEU A 57 13.18 18.76 5.86
N ILE A 58 12.21 18.50 4.99
CA ILE A 58 11.39 19.56 4.38
C ILE A 58 10.57 20.29 5.44
N ARG A 59 9.99 19.59 6.40
CA ARG A 59 9.22 20.21 7.49
C ARG A 59 10.09 21.04 8.43
N LYS A 60 11.31 20.58 8.73
CA LYS A 60 12.20 21.27 9.67
C LYS A 60 12.94 22.45 9.07
N PHE A 61 13.38 22.33 7.81
CA PHE A 61 14.29 23.28 7.16
C PHE A 61 13.65 24.02 5.98
N GLY A 62 12.39 23.75 5.71
CA GLY A 62 11.63 24.42 4.65
C GLY A 62 11.94 23.92 3.24
N ARG A 63 11.45 24.65 2.25
CA ARG A 63 11.45 24.27 0.84
C ARG A 63 12.84 24.17 0.20
N SER A 64 13.91 24.60 0.87
CA SER A 64 15.28 24.42 0.39
C SER A 64 15.64 22.95 0.14
N PHE A 65 14.94 22.04 0.80
CA PHE A 65 15.10 20.58 0.64
C PHE A 65 14.16 19.95 -0.40
N ASP A 66 13.32 20.74 -1.10
CA ASP A 66 12.47 20.24 -2.19
C ASP A 66 13.29 19.58 -3.30
N ILE A 67 14.57 19.94 -3.44
CA ILE A 67 15.53 19.35 -4.39
C ILE A 67 15.70 17.82 -4.18
N LEU A 68 15.42 17.31 -2.99
CA LEU A 68 15.49 15.89 -2.68
C LEU A 68 14.31 15.09 -3.24
N ASP A 69 13.23 15.76 -3.67
CA ASP A 69 12.09 15.11 -4.32
C ASP A 69 12.12 15.37 -5.83
N LYS A 70 12.32 14.30 -6.60
CA LYS A 70 12.38 14.39 -8.06
C LYS A 70 11.11 15.01 -8.64
N ARG A 71 9.93 14.73 -8.09
CA ARG A 71 8.65 15.25 -8.60
C ARG A 71 8.50 16.75 -8.35
N LEU A 72 9.10 17.28 -7.28
CA LEU A 72 9.12 18.71 -7.02
C LEU A 72 10.09 19.45 -7.95
N ARG A 73 11.10 18.74 -8.50
CA ARG A 73 12.06 19.28 -9.49
C ARG A 73 11.55 19.18 -10.93
N ASP A 74 10.67 18.22 -11.21
CA ASP A 74 10.16 18.01 -12.56
C ASP A 74 9.33 19.21 -13.01
N LYS A 75 9.35 19.50 -14.31
CA LYS A 75 8.57 20.59 -14.93
C LYS A 75 7.06 20.28 -14.98
N LEU A 76 6.48 19.95 -13.84
CA LEU A 76 5.04 19.81 -13.68
C LEU A 76 4.40 21.20 -13.55
N SER A 77 3.11 21.30 -13.90
CA SER A 77 2.38 22.54 -13.64
C SER A 77 2.36 22.86 -12.14
N SER A 78 2.42 24.14 -11.78
CA SER A 78 2.42 24.61 -10.38
C SER A 78 1.26 23.99 -9.57
N LYS A 79 0.10 23.78 -10.19
CA LYS A 79 -1.06 23.14 -9.56
C LYS A 79 -0.80 21.67 -9.20
N LYS A 80 -0.12 20.92 -10.07
CA LYS A 80 0.23 19.50 -9.82
C LYS A 80 1.32 19.38 -8.74
N ILE A 81 2.32 20.27 -8.77
CA ILE A 81 3.37 20.35 -7.74
C ILE A 81 2.73 20.64 -6.38
N TYR A 82 1.84 21.62 -6.30
CA TYR A 82 1.16 21.99 -5.07
C TYR A 82 0.30 20.83 -4.52
N ALA A 83 -0.49 20.16 -5.36
CA ALA A 83 -1.29 19.01 -4.97
C ALA A 83 -0.41 17.87 -4.44
N TRP A 84 0.69 17.55 -5.14
CA TRP A 84 1.67 16.57 -4.70
C TRP A 84 2.31 16.93 -3.36
N TYR A 85 2.74 18.17 -3.21
CA TYR A 85 3.35 18.64 -1.97
C TYR A 85 2.40 18.54 -0.79
N LYS A 86 1.15 18.95 -0.97
CA LYS A 86 0.11 18.90 0.06
C LYS A 86 -0.18 17.47 0.48
N ASP A 87 -0.32 16.55 -0.48
CA ASP A 87 -0.57 15.14 -0.22
C ASP A 87 0.59 14.47 0.52
N GLN A 88 1.83 14.65 0.04
CA GLN A 88 2.98 13.91 0.55
C GLN A 88 3.60 14.52 1.82
N TYR A 89 3.57 15.84 1.99
CA TYR A 89 4.31 16.53 3.05
C TYR A 89 3.41 17.18 4.11
N GLU A 90 2.20 17.60 3.76
CA GLU A 90 1.29 18.26 4.69
C GLU A 90 0.20 17.34 5.25
N ASN A 91 -0.02 16.17 4.65
CA ASN A 91 -1.04 15.24 5.14
C ASN A 91 -0.72 14.81 6.59
N PRO A 92 -1.61 15.10 7.56
CA PRO A 92 -1.35 14.82 8.97
C PRO A 92 -1.54 13.35 9.33
N SER A 93 -2.36 12.62 8.56
CA SER A 93 -2.76 11.25 8.87
C SER A 93 -2.35 10.31 7.74
N GLU A 94 -1.26 9.59 7.96
CA GLU A 94 -0.78 8.57 7.06
C GLU A 94 -0.23 7.41 7.87
N THR A 95 -0.76 6.22 7.64
CA THR A 95 -0.26 4.99 8.23
C THR A 95 0.57 4.21 7.23
N VAL A 96 1.53 3.45 7.74
CA VAL A 96 2.39 2.56 6.94
C VAL A 96 2.25 1.14 7.46
N HIS A 97 2.25 0.18 6.55
CA HIS A 97 1.96 -1.20 6.86
C HIS A 97 3.00 -2.15 6.27
N THR A 98 3.09 -3.36 6.81
CA THR A 98 3.86 -4.45 6.24
C THR A 98 2.94 -5.42 5.51
N LEU A 99 3.50 -6.23 4.63
CA LEU A 99 2.74 -7.31 3.99
C LEU A 99 2.20 -8.30 5.02
N SER A 100 3.01 -8.61 6.04
CA SER A 100 2.64 -9.51 7.13
C SER A 100 1.43 -9.02 7.92
N GLU A 101 1.33 -7.70 8.19
CA GLU A 101 0.16 -7.08 8.82
C GLU A 101 -1.09 -7.24 7.94
N VAL A 102 -0.98 -6.95 6.65
CA VAL A 102 -2.09 -7.09 5.70
C VAL A 102 -2.53 -8.55 5.57
N MET A 103 -1.61 -9.49 5.54
CA MET A 103 -1.95 -10.92 5.55
C MET A 103 -2.67 -11.35 6.84
N ALA A 104 -2.36 -10.71 7.97
CA ALA A 104 -3.11 -10.93 9.21
C ALA A 104 -4.56 -10.39 9.11
N TRP A 105 -4.76 -9.21 8.51
CA TRP A 105 -6.11 -8.68 8.23
C TRP A 105 -6.90 -9.61 7.31
N PHE A 106 -6.25 -10.16 6.27
CA PHE A 106 -6.86 -11.11 5.35
C PHE A 106 -7.37 -12.34 6.10
N ARG A 107 -6.53 -12.97 6.93
CA ARG A 107 -6.94 -14.13 7.74
C ARG A 107 -8.13 -13.85 8.65
N LYS A 108 -8.11 -12.70 9.35
CA LYS A 108 -9.22 -12.28 10.24
C LYS A 108 -10.56 -12.07 9.50
N ASN A 109 -10.52 -11.76 8.20
CA ASN A 109 -11.69 -11.39 7.42
C ASN A 109 -12.07 -12.45 6.36
N ASN A 110 -11.57 -13.67 6.47
CA ASN A 110 -11.81 -14.76 5.52
C ASN A 110 -11.43 -14.38 4.08
N ILE A 111 -10.31 -13.69 3.92
CA ILE A 111 -9.73 -13.36 2.62
C ILE A 111 -8.53 -14.28 2.38
N GLU A 112 -8.58 -15.04 1.29
CA GLU A 112 -7.44 -15.80 0.80
C GLU A 112 -6.47 -14.85 0.09
N TYR A 113 -5.20 -14.90 0.47
CA TYR A 113 -4.15 -14.18 -0.24
C TYR A 113 -3.90 -14.82 -1.60
N LEU A 114 -3.88 -14.02 -2.65
CA LEU A 114 -3.56 -14.45 -4.00
C LEU A 114 -2.16 -14.04 -4.41
N SER A 115 -1.86 -12.74 -4.36
CA SER A 115 -0.56 -12.20 -4.77
C SER A 115 -0.33 -10.80 -4.22
N SER A 116 0.91 -10.32 -4.34
CA SER A 116 1.28 -8.94 -4.02
C SER A 116 2.31 -8.38 -5.00
N ILE A 117 2.28 -7.06 -5.18
CA ILE A 117 3.22 -6.30 -6.00
C ILE A 117 3.97 -5.35 -5.05
N PRO A 118 5.31 -5.36 -5.00
CA PRO A 118 6.24 -6.04 -5.92
C PRO A 118 6.63 -7.47 -5.52
N PHE A 119 6.19 -8.01 -4.38
CA PHE A 119 6.76 -9.23 -3.77
C PHE A 119 6.61 -10.50 -4.60
N ASP A 120 5.49 -10.64 -5.32
CA ASP A 120 5.21 -11.82 -6.14
C ASP A 120 5.28 -11.56 -7.65
N PHE A 121 5.77 -10.40 -8.05
CA PHE A 121 5.75 -9.98 -9.45
C PHE A 121 6.52 -10.93 -10.39
N ASN A 122 7.56 -11.61 -9.88
CA ASN A 122 8.38 -12.52 -10.65
C ASN A 122 7.86 -13.97 -10.69
N GLN A 123 6.73 -14.27 -10.03
CA GLN A 123 6.18 -15.63 -9.97
C GLN A 123 5.20 -15.96 -11.12
N GLY A 124 5.37 -15.34 -12.28
CA GLY A 124 4.54 -15.56 -13.47
C GLY A 124 3.28 -14.69 -13.54
N ASP A 125 2.69 -14.64 -14.73
CA ASP A 125 1.78 -13.59 -15.18
C ASP A 125 0.35 -13.60 -14.61
N LYS A 126 0.04 -14.50 -13.66
CA LYS A 126 -1.33 -14.64 -13.13
C LYS A 126 -1.49 -13.94 -11.78
N LEU A 127 -1.71 -12.62 -11.79
CA LEU A 127 -1.94 -11.82 -10.58
C LEU A 127 -3.12 -12.29 -9.71
N PHE A 128 -4.13 -12.90 -10.32
CA PHE A 128 -5.34 -13.34 -9.64
C PHE A 128 -5.34 -14.84 -9.31
N SER A 129 -4.24 -15.53 -9.52
CA SER A 129 -4.07 -16.92 -9.10
C SER A 129 -3.38 -16.98 -7.75
N LYS A 130 -3.75 -17.97 -6.94
CA LYS A 130 -3.10 -18.24 -5.67
C LYS A 130 -1.62 -18.54 -5.90
N LYS A 131 -0.76 -17.80 -5.23
CA LYS A 131 0.68 -18.04 -5.21
C LYS A 131 1.05 -18.98 -4.07
N VAL A 132 2.15 -19.70 -4.24
CA VAL A 132 2.75 -20.44 -3.15
C VAL A 132 3.25 -19.44 -2.11
N LEU A 133 2.71 -19.53 -0.89
CA LEU A 133 3.16 -18.69 0.21
C LEU A 133 4.59 -19.06 0.56
N ARG A 134 5.46 -18.07 0.52
CA ARG A 134 6.82 -18.18 1.04
C ARG A 134 6.81 -18.11 2.58
N ASN A 135 7.90 -18.46 3.21
CA ASN A 135 7.98 -18.35 4.66
C ASN A 135 8.03 -16.86 5.09
N SER A 136 7.68 -16.60 6.34
CA SER A 136 7.61 -15.23 6.87
C SER A 136 8.95 -14.52 6.87
N TYR A 137 10.06 -15.26 6.96
CA TYR A 137 11.42 -14.71 6.94
C TYR A 137 11.80 -14.21 5.53
N GLU A 138 11.45 -14.96 4.48
CA GLU A 138 11.68 -14.54 3.09
C GLU A 138 10.91 -13.27 2.76
N TYR A 139 9.63 -13.18 3.17
CA TYR A 139 8.87 -11.95 3.02
C TYR A 139 9.50 -10.78 3.78
N PHE A 140 9.96 -11.01 5.00
CA PHE A 140 10.62 -9.96 5.80
C PHE A 140 11.89 -9.44 5.12
N ILE A 141 12.73 -10.33 4.55
CA ILE A 141 13.92 -9.93 3.82
C ILE A 141 13.55 -9.07 2.60
N ASP A 142 12.59 -9.51 1.80
CA ASP A 142 12.15 -8.76 0.63
C ASP A 142 11.55 -7.40 1.02
N GLU A 143 10.75 -7.36 2.08
CA GLU A 143 10.21 -6.13 2.63
C GLU A 143 11.32 -5.17 3.07
N PHE A 144 12.35 -5.68 3.75
CA PHE A 144 13.50 -4.88 4.18
C PHE A 144 14.32 -4.37 2.99
N LEU A 145 14.56 -5.21 1.99
CA LEU A 145 15.27 -4.85 0.78
C LEU A 145 14.56 -3.77 -0.05
N LEU A 146 13.24 -3.61 0.09
CA LEU A 146 12.51 -2.49 -0.51
C LEU A 146 13.04 -1.12 -0.08
N THR A 147 13.62 -1.02 1.12
CA THR A 147 14.24 0.22 1.60
C THR A 147 15.27 0.75 0.62
N PHE A 148 16.02 -0.16 -0.01
CA PHE A 148 17.13 0.17 -0.92
C PHE A 148 16.75 0.12 -2.40
N SER A 149 15.50 -0.22 -2.72
CA SER A 149 15.04 -0.26 -4.10
C SER A 149 14.93 1.16 -4.68
N PRO A 150 15.64 1.49 -5.78
CA PRO A 150 15.54 2.81 -6.41
C PRO A 150 14.11 3.18 -6.79
N ARG A 151 13.33 2.20 -7.28
CA ARG A 151 11.93 2.39 -7.66
C ARG A 151 11.09 2.83 -6.44
N GLN A 152 11.24 2.15 -5.32
CA GLN A 152 10.50 2.45 -4.10
C GLN A 152 10.91 3.79 -3.48
N ILE A 153 12.17 4.16 -3.57
CA ILE A 153 12.67 5.48 -3.13
C ILE A 153 11.93 6.60 -3.85
N TYR A 154 11.65 6.45 -5.15
CA TYR A 154 10.93 7.45 -5.94
C TYR A 154 9.41 7.35 -5.83
N GLU A 155 8.85 6.16 -5.73
CA GLU A 155 7.41 5.90 -5.68
C GLU A 155 6.83 5.96 -4.26
N GLY A 156 7.68 6.22 -3.25
CA GLY A 156 7.25 6.38 -1.86
C GLY A 156 6.86 5.10 -1.16
N GLY A 157 7.35 3.95 -1.62
CA GLY A 157 7.16 2.67 -0.95
C GLY A 157 5.73 2.12 -1.04
N PHE A 158 5.08 2.26 -2.18
CA PHE A 158 3.72 1.75 -2.40
C PHE A 158 3.73 0.26 -2.76
N PHE A 159 2.79 -0.50 -2.18
CA PHE A 159 2.59 -1.91 -2.52
C PHE A 159 1.10 -2.24 -2.66
N ILE A 160 0.80 -3.26 -3.45
CA ILE A 160 -0.56 -3.73 -3.71
C ILE A 160 -0.68 -5.17 -3.22
N VAL A 161 -1.80 -5.50 -2.59
CA VAL A 161 -2.13 -6.86 -2.16
C VAL A 161 -3.49 -7.24 -2.73
N ILE A 162 -3.57 -8.46 -3.25
CA ILE A 162 -4.74 -9.00 -3.91
C ILE A 162 -5.21 -10.23 -3.13
N GLY A 163 -6.51 -10.27 -2.85
CA GLY A 163 -7.13 -11.40 -2.18
C GLY A 163 -8.51 -11.75 -2.70
N ARG A 164 -9.00 -12.91 -2.32
CA ARG A 164 -10.34 -13.41 -2.63
C ARG A 164 -11.07 -13.79 -1.36
N LYS A 165 -12.31 -13.34 -1.21
CA LYS A 165 -13.14 -13.74 -0.07
C LYS A 165 -13.59 -15.20 -0.26
N PHE A 166 -13.39 -16.02 0.74
CA PHE A 166 -13.93 -17.37 0.77
C PHE A 166 -15.07 -17.45 1.79
N GLN A 167 -15.97 -18.38 1.55
CA GLN A 167 -17.06 -18.64 2.48
C GLN A 167 -16.47 -19.36 3.71
N ALA A 168 -16.61 -18.76 4.89
CA ALA A 168 -16.30 -19.46 6.12
C ALA A 168 -17.23 -20.69 6.22
N LYS A 169 -16.62 -21.84 6.48
CA LYS A 169 -17.37 -23.07 6.75
C LYS A 169 -18.07 -22.99 8.09
#